data_3923f330c88c446f66b04fd5f8129af1
#
_entry.id   3923f330c88c446f66b04fd5f8129af1
#
_cell.length_a   1.000
_cell.length_b   1.000
_cell.length_c   1.000
_cell.angle_alpha   90.00
_cell.angle_beta   90.00
_cell.angle_gamma   90.00
#
_symmetry.space_group_name_H-M   'P 1'
#
loop_
_entity.id
_entity.type
_entity.pdbx_description
1 polymer ?
#
loop_
_entity_poly.entity_id
_entity_poly.type
_entity_poly.pdbx_seq_one_letter_code
_entity_poly.pdbx_strand_id
1 'polypeptide(L)'
;MTSEGYSAFDEERWAPEPPKSSSRTAFQRDRARLIHSSALRRLGAKTQILVAGTDDFARTRLTHTLEVAQIGRQIGTSLGCDPDVVDCACLAHDLGHPPFGHNGERALAEIAGNIGGFEGNAQTLRLLTRLEPKILFPDGRSAGVNLTRAALDAAVKYPWTLAEAAAHPKGERSAKFCVYPDDTDVFAWLKQHAPDTTRRPVECQVMDLSDDIAYSVHDVEDAIATGAFNPGELHENGVIDAVVEDARAWYGPQWDADKLVDAFARMHRRDTFPGYFDGSRRALAALKNMTSDLIGRFAGSVEHATRDTYGNEPLTRYNGDLVIPEETSYEIVVLKGIAVHFVMEPGEREPMHGEEQRIVKDLVDVFMADNPKPSSALENVFLDDWREAGSDGERLRVAIDQVASMTDTSALTLHSLLC
;
A
#
# COMPACT_ATOMS: atom_id res chain seq x y z
N MET A 1 8.47 24.03 -16.15
CA MET A 1 8.33 23.24 -17.40
C MET A 1 7.47 22.06 -17.01
N THR A 2 6.41 21.81 -17.76
CA THR A 2 5.54 20.65 -17.58
C THR A 2 6.29 19.41 -18.07
N SER A 3 6.21 18.31 -17.37
CA SER A 3 6.84 17.05 -17.81
C SER A 3 6.15 16.53 -19.07
N GLU A 4 6.91 15.87 -19.94
CA GLU A 4 6.38 15.30 -21.19
C GLU A 4 5.23 14.34 -20.90
N GLY A 5 4.15 14.43 -21.67
CA GLY A 5 2.95 13.61 -21.50
C GLY A 5 1.98 14.08 -20.42
N TYR A 6 2.30 15.14 -19.66
CA TYR A 6 1.42 15.75 -18.67
C TYR A 6 1.03 17.18 -19.06
N SER A 7 -0.15 17.61 -18.62
CA SER A 7 -0.71 18.91 -18.88
C SER A 7 -0.68 19.80 -17.63
N ALA A 8 -0.98 21.09 -17.80
CA ALA A 8 -1.15 22.01 -16.67
C ALA A 8 -2.29 21.54 -15.72
N PHE A 9 -3.30 20.86 -16.27
CA PHE A 9 -4.39 20.27 -15.49
C PHE A 9 -3.89 19.15 -14.55
N ASP A 10 -2.91 18.36 -14.96
CA ASP A 10 -2.30 17.30 -14.15
C ASP A 10 -1.46 17.88 -12.99
N GLU A 11 -0.92 19.10 -13.17
CA GLU A 11 -0.17 19.81 -12.14
C GLU A 11 -1.06 20.62 -11.17
N GLU A 12 -2.38 20.73 -11.42
CA GLU A 12 -3.32 21.40 -10.51
C GLU A 12 -3.36 20.72 -9.14
N ARG A 13 -3.69 21.53 -8.11
CA ARG A 13 -3.81 21.10 -6.71
C ARG A 13 -5.21 21.35 -6.19
N TRP A 14 -5.66 20.53 -5.26
CA TRP A 14 -6.98 20.64 -4.64
C TRP A 14 -7.19 22.03 -4.01
N ALA A 15 -6.26 22.47 -3.18
CA ALA A 15 -6.24 23.85 -2.71
C ALA A 15 -5.28 24.69 -3.57
N PRO A 16 -5.73 25.84 -4.09
CA PRO A 16 -4.85 26.74 -4.86
C PRO A 16 -3.67 27.22 -4.02
N GLU A 17 -2.48 27.25 -4.62
CA GLU A 17 -1.28 27.79 -3.99
C GLU A 17 -0.69 28.92 -4.81
N PRO A 18 -0.04 29.92 -4.16
CA PRO A 18 0.67 30.95 -4.90
C PRO A 18 1.79 30.35 -5.74
N PRO A 19 2.10 30.94 -6.91
CA PRO A 19 3.20 30.51 -7.75
C PRO A 19 4.51 30.43 -6.97
N LYS A 20 5.22 29.33 -7.09
CA LYS A 20 6.52 29.10 -6.44
C LYS A 20 7.63 29.27 -7.45
N SER A 21 8.52 30.21 -7.20
CA SER A 21 9.79 30.30 -7.92
C SER A 21 10.68 29.14 -7.49
N SER A 22 10.97 28.19 -8.39
CA SER A 22 11.92 27.15 -8.09
C SER A 22 12.37 26.40 -9.34
N SER A 23 13.56 25.86 -9.28
CA SER A 23 14.10 24.93 -10.28
C SER A 23 13.44 23.53 -10.22
N ARG A 24 12.57 23.27 -9.22
CA ARG A 24 11.88 21.99 -9.08
C ARG A 24 10.54 21.99 -9.80
N THR A 25 10.22 20.87 -10.46
CA THR A 25 8.90 20.64 -11.06
C THR A 25 7.80 20.53 -10.00
N ALA A 26 6.53 20.52 -10.41
CA ALA A 26 5.41 20.30 -9.50
C ALA A 26 5.50 18.92 -8.83
N PHE A 27 5.87 17.88 -9.59
CA PHE A 27 5.99 16.51 -9.13
C PHE A 27 7.19 16.28 -8.20
N GLN A 28 8.33 16.93 -8.44
CA GLN A 28 9.45 16.95 -7.48
C GLN A 28 9.07 17.57 -6.13
N ARG A 29 8.19 18.55 -6.13
CA ARG A 29 7.66 19.12 -4.88
C ARG A 29 6.73 18.17 -4.17
N ASP A 30 5.93 17.39 -4.90
CA ASP A 30 5.02 16.40 -4.32
C ASP A 30 5.81 15.29 -3.61
N ARG A 31 6.80 14.74 -4.29
CA ARG A 31 7.73 13.78 -3.69
C ARG A 31 8.36 14.32 -2.40
N ALA A 32 8.85 15.56 -2.42
CA ALA A 32 9.45 16.17 -1.23
C ALA A 32 8.42 16.36 -0.10
N ARG A 33 7.15 16.68 -0.39
CA ARG A 33 6.08 16.78 0.61
C ARG A 33 5.84 15.45 1.31
N LEU A 34 5.74 14.35 0.55
CA LEU A 34 5.57 13.01 1.11
C LEU A 34 6.75 12.59 1.99
N ILE A 35 7.98 12.77 1.51
CA ILE A 35 9.19 12.43 2.29
C ILE A 35 9.24 13.20 3.62
N HIS A 36 8.76 14.43 3.66
CA HIS A 36 8.73 15.23 4.88
C HIS A 36 7.45 15.07 5.70
N SER A 37 6.48 14.25 5.29
CA SER A 37 5.24 14.03 6.03
C SER A 37 5.46 13.22 7.31
N SER A 38 4.62 13.47 8.30
CA SER A 38 4.60 12.64 9.52
C SER A 38 4.06 11.25 9.24
N ALA A 39 3.11 11.14 8.30
CA ALA A 39 2.53 9.88 7.87
C ALA A 39 3.60 8.90 7.35
N LEU A 40 4.51 9.36 6.46
CA LEU A 40 5.59 8.50 5.97
C LEU A 40 6.56 8.08 7.10
N ARG A 41 6.90 8.99 8.01
CA ARG A 41 7.77 8.64 9.15
C ARG A 41 7.17 7.58 10.06
N ARG A 42 5.83 7.62 10.26
CA ARG A 42 5.13 6.62 11.10
C ARG A 42 5.26 5.19 10.55
N LEU A 43 5.42 5.01 9.23
CA LEU A 43 5.63 3.69 8.63
C LEU A 43 6.88 2.96 9.16
N GLY A 44 7.88 3.70 9.65
CA GLY A 44 9.08 3.12 10.28
C GLY A 44 8.81 2.41 11.62
N ALA A 45 7.62 2.62 12.22
CA ALA A 45 7.20 2.00 13.47
C ALA A 45 5.84 1.28 13.32
N LYS A 46 5.49 0.87 12.11
CA LYS A 46 4.33 0.01 11.79
C LYS A 46 4.82 -1.32 11.24
N THR A 47 4.24 -2.40 11.73
CA THR A 47 4.55 -3.78 11.33
C THR A 47 4.20 -4.01 9.86
N GLN A 48 5.08 -4.70 9.12
CA GLN A 48 4.79 -5.27 7.79
C GLN A 48 4.28 -6.71 7.96
N ILE A 49 5.16 -7.66 8.21
CA ILE A 49 4.84 -9.07 8.47
C ILE A 49 5.34 -9.50 9.84
N LEU A 50 6.60 -9.20 10.14
CA LEU A 50 7.21 -9.45 11.45
C LEU A 50 7.12 -8.17 12.29
N VAL A 51 6.90 -8.32 13.61
CA VAL A 51 6.75 -7.19 14.52
C VAL A 51 7.99 -6.29 14.44
N ALA A 52 7.78 -5.01 14.19
CA ALA A 52 8.85 -4.03 14.05
C ALA A 52 9.74 -4.02 15.31
N GLY A 53 11.06 -4.17 15.12
CA GLY A 53 12.05 -4.15 16.20
C GLY A 53 12.33 -5.47 16.90
N THR A 54 11.80 -6.60 16.40
CA THR A 54 12.11 -7.95 16.92
C THR A 54 13.38 -8.54 16.31
N ASP A 55 13.77 -8.09 15.12
CA ASP A 55 14.97 -8.54 14.41
C ASP A 55 15.52 -7.36 13.58
N ASP A 56 16.87 -7.26 13.49
CA ASP A 56 17.56 -6.24 12.71
C ASP A 56 17.30 -6.37 11.18
N PHE A 57 16.86 -7.53 10.72
CA PHE A 57 16.57 -7.83 9.32
C PHE A 57 15.07 -7.67 8.97
N ALA A 58 14.17 -7.58 9.97
CA ALA A 58 12.74 -7.47 9.73
C ALA A 58 12.39 -6.13 9.06
N ARG A 59 11.73 -6.20 7.89
CA ARG A 59 11.28 -5.00 7.17
C ARG A 59 10.13 -4.31 7.90
N THR A 60 10.27 -3.00 8.10
CA THR A 60 9.15 -2.13 8.47
C THR A 60 8.37 -1.72 7.21
N ARG A 61 7.14 -1.20 7.37
CA ARG A 61 6.40 -0.65 6.23
C ARG A 61 7.15 0.46 5.50
N LEU A 62 7.97 1.25 6.20
CA LEU A 62 8.81 2.28 5.57
C LEU A 62 9.86 1.67 4.63
N THR A 63 10.56 0.62 5.08
CA THR A 63 11.56 -0.03 4.25
C THR A 63 10.91 -0.65 3.02
N HIS A 64 9.80 -1.38 3.19
CA HIS A 64 9.00 -1.93 2.09
C HIS A 64 8.56 -0.82 1.11
N THR A 65 7.99 0.27 1.61
CA THR A 65 7.53 1.41 0.79
C THR A 65 8.67 2.01 -0.05
N LEU A 66 9.87 2.11 0.49
CA LEU A 66 11.05 2.60 -0.24
C LEU A 66 11.49 1.62 -1.35
N GLU A 67 11.39 0.33 -1.11
CA GLU A 67 11.70 -0.72 -2.08
C GLU A 67 10.65 -0.74 -3.21
N VAL A 68 9.36 -0.62 -2.88
CA VAL A 68 8.27 -0.42 -3.87
C VAL A 68 8.53 0.82 -4.73
N ALA A 69 8.91 1.94 -4.11
CA ALA A 69 9.21 3.17 -4.82
C ALA A 69 10.42 3.03 -5.78
N GLN A 70 11.44 2.26 -5.40
CA GLN A 70 12.58 1.97 -6.27
C GLN A 70 12.16 1.16 -7.50
N ILE A 71 11.34 0.11 -7.33
CA ILE A 71 10.84 -0.73 -8.44
C ILE A 71 9.91 0.10 -9.33
N GLY A 72 8.95 0.82 -8.74
CA GLY A 72 7.99 1.63 -9.47
C GLY A 72 8.66 2.73 -10.29
N ARG A 73 9.65 3.41 -9.72
CA ARG A 73 10.43 4.41 -10.43
C ARG A 73 11.16 3.84 -11.64
N GLN A 74 11.70 2.63 -11.54
CA GLN A 74 12.36 1.93 -12.65
C GLN A 74 11.36 1.63 -13.77
N ILE A 75 10.24 0.95 -13.44
CA ILE A 75 9.21 0.57 -14.42
C ILE A 75 8.59 1.83 -15.05
N GLY A 76 8.20 2.81 -14.23
CA GLY A 76 7.61 4.05 -14.72
C GLY A 76 8.52 4.80 -15.68
N THR A 77 9.81 4.92 -15.35
CA THR A 77 10.80 5.58 -16.23
C THR A 77 10.94 4.84 -17.56
N SER A 78 10.98 3.50 -17.57
CA SER A 78 11.10 2.72 -18.80
C SER A 78 9.87 2.83 -19.70
N LEU A 79 8.70 3.13 -19.11
CA LEU A 79 7.44 3.36 -19.83
C LEU A 79 7.20 4.85 -20.18
N GLY A 80 8.09 5.77 -19.78
CA GLY A 80 7.98 7.19 -20.08
C GLY A 80 7.05 7.98 -19.15
N CYS A 81 6.65 7.41 -18.00
CA CYS A 81 6.02 8.16 -16.93
C CYS A 81 7.00 9.13 -16.28
N ASP A 82 6.50 10.24 -15.72
CA ASP A 82 7.32 11.06 -14.84
C ASP A 82 7.68 10.25 -13.57
N PRO A 83 8.98 10.02 -13.31
CA PRO A 83 9.40 9.16 -12.22
C PRO A 83 9.00 9.68 -10.83
N ASP A 84 8.79 10.99 -10.67
CA ASP A 84 8.38 11.55 -9.39
C ASP A 84 6.87 11.39 -9.13
N VAL A 85 6.03 11.25 -10.17
CA VAL A 85 4.61 10.87 -10.03
C VAL A 85 4.48 9.43 -9.55
N VAL A 86 5.20 8.51 -10.17
CA VAL A 86 5.20 7.08 -9.78
C VAL A 86 5.79 6.91 -8.38
N ASP A 87 6.91 7.58 -8.09
CA ASP A 87 7.54 7.55 -6.77
C ASP A 87 6.59 8.05 -5.67
N CYS A 88 5.82 9.14 -5.94
CA CYS A 88 4.80 9.63 -5.03
C CYS A 88 3.71 8.58 -4.76
N ALA A 89 3.20 7.92 -5.79
CA ALA A 89 2.19 6.87 -5.64
C ALA A 89 2.72 5.71 -4.79
N CYS A 90 3.94 5.24 -5.09
CA CYS A 90 4.60 4.18 -4.35
C CYS A 90 4.88 4.56 -2.89
N LEU A 91 5.37 5.79 -2.63
CA LEU A 91 5.59 6.28 -1.25
C LEU A 91 4.29 6.44 -0.47
N ALA A 92 3.16 6.62 -1.15
CA ALA A 92 1.87 6.86 -0.51
C ALA A 92 1.05 5.59 -0.27
N HIS A 93 1.32 4.47 -0.98
CA HIS A 93 0.40 3.33 -1.06
C HIS A 93 -0.01 2.75 0.30
N ASP A 94 0.89 2.76 1.29
CA ASP A 94 0.71 2.16 2.62
C ASP A 94 0.45 3.17 3.75
N LEU A 95 0.37 4.48 3.47
CA LEU A 95 0.25 5.53 4.50
C LEU A 95 -0.95 5.34 5.42
N GLY A 96 -2.06 4.86 4.89
CA GLY A 96 -3.33 4.70 5.59
C GLY A 96 -3.44 3.43 6.44
N HIS A 97 -2.47 2.52 6.43
CA HIS A 97 -2.53 1.35 7.29
C HIS A 97 -2.52 1.75 8.77
N PRO A 98 -3.45 1.20 9.59
CA PRO A 98 -3.50 1.46 11.01
C PRO A 98 -2.38 0.71 11.76
N PRO A 99 -2.22 0.90 13.07
CA PRO A 99 -1.37 0.03 13.88
C PRO A 99 -1.81 -1.42 13.77
N PHE A 100 -0.86 -2.35 13.90
CA PHE A 100 -1.05 -3.80 13.78
C PHE A 100 -1.51 -4.29 12.40
N GLY A 101 -1.29 -3.51 11.35
CA GLY A 101 -1.55 -3.88 9.96
C GLY A 101 -2.99 -4.35 9.71
N HIS A 102 -3.16 -5.50 9.09
CA HIS A 102 -4.49 -6.04 8.74
C HIS A 102 -5.37 -6.41 9.94
N ASN A 103 -4.78 -6.66 11.15
CA ASN A 103 -5.58 -6.90 12.34
C ASN A 103 -6.25 -5.64 12.85
N GLY A 104 -5.49 -4.52 12.89
CA GLY A 104 -6.05 -3.21 13.19
C GLY A 104 -7.06 -2.77 12.14
N GLU A 105 -6.79 -3.03 10.86
CA GLU A 105 -7.71 -2.73 9.76
C GLU A 105 -9.05 -3.46 9.93
N ARG A 106 -9.04 -4.75 10.26
CA ARG A 106 -10.26 -5.53 10.54
C ARG A 106 -11.05 -4.95 11.72
N ALA A 107 -10.37 -4.61 12.82
CA ALA A 107 -11.02 -4.02 13.99
C ALA A 107 -11.68 -2.67 13.66
N LEU A 108 -10.99 -1.79 12.94
CA LEU A 108 -11.55 -0.50 12.52
C LEU A 108 -12.67 -0.65 11.50
N ALA A 109 -12.58 -1.62 10.58
CA ALA A 109 -13.64 -1.89 9.61
C ALA A 109 -14.93 -2.36 10.29
N GLU A 110 -14.82 -3.19 11.33
CA GLU A 110 -15.96 -3.62 12.15
C GLU A 110 -16.65 -2.42 12.85
N ILE A 111 -15.85 -1.54 13.49
CA ILE A 111 -16.36 -0.34 14.17
C ILE A 111 -16.99 0.64 13.18
N ALA A 112 -16.39 0.83 12.02
CA ALA A 112 -16.80 1.82 11.03
C ALA A 112 -17.96 1.36 10.13
N GLY A 113 -18.51 0.16 10.31
CA GLY A 113 -19.48 -0.45 9.39
C GLY A 113 -20.66 0.44 9.03
N ASN A 114 -21.16 1.25 9.97
CA ASN A 114 -22.32 2.14 9.77
C ASN A 114 -21.97 3.56 9.31
N ILE A 115 -20.68 3.89 9.16
CA ILE A 115 -20.19 5.23 8.79
C ILE A 115 -19.37 5.22 7.49
N GLY A 116 -19.57 4.24 6.61
CA GLY A 116 -18.87 4.13 5.33
C GLY A 116 -17.63 3.24 5.36
N GLY A 117 -17.47 2.42 6.42
CA GLY A 117 -16.39 1.43 6.53
C GLY A 117 -15.03 2.02 6.92
N PHE A 118 -14.03 1.13 6.98
CA PHE A 118 -12.60 1.48 7.07
C PHE A 118 -11.81 0.61 6.09
N GLU A 119 -10.85 1.21 5.42
CA GLU A 119 -9.92 0.54 4.52
C GLU A 119 -8.65 1.37 4.37
N GLY A 120 -7.47 0.73 4.43
CA GLY A 120 -6.18 1.42 4.41
C GLY A 120 -5.96 2.31 3.21
N ASN A 121 -6.44 1.90 2.01
CA ASN A 121 -6.33 2.74 0.81
C ASN A 121 -7.25 3.97 0.86
N ALA A 122 -8.44 3.87 1.45
CA ALA A 122 -9.32 5.02 1.68
C ALA A 122 -8.70 5.97 2.72
N GLN A 123 -8.10 5.42 3.76
CA GLN A 123 -7.37 6.20 4.75
C GLN A 123 -6.14 6.89 4.14
N THR A 124 -5.47 6.27 3.15
CA THR A 124 -4.39 6.91 2.39
C THR A 124 -4.90 8.16 1.66
N LEU A 125 -6.00 8.07 0.91
CA LEU A 125 -6.58 9.24 0.24
C LEU A 125 -6.92 10.34 1.25
N ARG A 126 -7.56 9.98 2.37
CA ARG A 126 -7.93 10.91 3.44
C ARG A 126 -6.71 11.58 4.09
N LEU A 127 -5.62 10.86 4.34
CA LEU A 127 -4.36 11.43 4.81
C LEU A 127 -3.81 12.47 3.82
N LEU A 128 -3.78 12.13 2.54
CA LEU A 128 -3.23 12.97 1.49
C LEU A 128 -4.03 14.24 1.24
N THR A 129 -5.35 14.22 1.48
CA THR A 129 -6.28 15.30 1.13
C THR A 129 -6.87 16.04 2.33
N ARG A 130 -6.63 15.55 3.57
CA ARG A 130 -7.23 16.13 4.78
C ARG A 130 -6.33 16.05 6.02
N LEU A 131 -5.89 14.85 6.44
CA LEU A 131 -5.35 14.62 7.79
C LEU A 131 -3.87 15.01 7.97
N GLU A 132 -3.05 15.02 6.92
CA GLU A 132 -1.65 15.43 7.00
C GLU A 132 -1.54 16.93 6.63
N PRO A 133 -1.60 17.87 7.60
CA PRO A 133 -1.87 19.29 7.33
C PRO A 133 -0.64 20.01 6.76
N LYS A 134 -0.61 20.19 5.46
CA LYS A 134 0.41 20.97 4.76
C LYS A 134 -0.12 22.33 4.29
N ILE A 135 -1.33 22.35 3.76
CA ILE A 135 -2.00 23.55 3.22
C ILE A 135 -3.40 23.62 3.82
N LEU A 136 -3.83 24.84 4.15
CA LEU A 136 -5.20 25.09 4.58
C LEU A 136 -5.93 25.91 3.51
N PHE A 137 -7.23 25.64 3.36
CA PHE A 137 -8.13 26.53 2.63
C PHE A 137 -8.33 27.84 3.40
N PRO A 138 -8.85 28.90 2.74
CA PRO A 138 -9.12 30.18 3.42
C PRO A 138 -10.11 30.09 4.59
N ASP A 139 -10.96 29.07 4.62
CA ASP A 139 -11.92 28.79 5.70
C ASP A 139 -11.31 28.00 6.86
N GLY A 140 -10.03 27.64 6.79
CA GLY A 140 -9.31 26.90 7.83
C GLY A 140 -9.29 25.39 7.63
N ARG A 141 -10.11 24.82 6.76
CA ARG A 141 -10.09 23.37 6.48
C ARG A 141 -8.75 22.94 5.89
N SER A 142 -8.28 21.78 6.26
CA SER A 142 -7.04 21.20 5.71
C SER A 142 -7.27 20.66 4.30
N ALA A 143 -6.31 20.91 3.41
CA ALA A 143 -6.18 20.26 2.10
C ALA A 143 -5.16 19.11 2.11
N GLY A 144 -4.81 18.62 3.28
CA GLY A 144 -3.82 17.56 3.45
C GLY A 144 -2.44 17.95 2.95
N VAL A 145 -1.73 17.02 2.36
CA VAL A 145 -0.43 17.23 1.71
C VAL A 145 -0.54 18.13 0.49
N ASN A 146 -1.73 18.21 -0.10
CA ASN A 146 -2.05 19.01 -1.30
C ASN A 146 -1.14 18.66 -2.48
N LEU A 147 -1.14 17.36 -2.84
CA LEU A 147 -0.44 16.87 -4.03
C LEU A 147 -1.07 17.39 -5.32
N THR A 148 -0.34 17.32 -6.43
CA THR A 148 -0.91 17.54 -7.77
C THR A 148 -1.94 16.46 -8.09
N ARG A 149 -2.84 16.78 -9.03
CA ARG A 149 -3.87 15.85 -9.51
C ARG A 149 -3.25 14.53 -9.97
N ALA A 150 -2.20 14.58 -10.81
CA ALA A 150 -1.56 13.38 -11.31
C ALA A 150 -0.98 12.51 -10.21
N ALA A 151 -0.24 13.09 -9.24
CA ALA A 151 0.36 12.34 -8.14
C ALA A 151 -0.70 11.77 -7.20
N LEU A 152 -1.78 12.52 -6.93
CA LEU A 152 -2.87 12.04 -6.08
C LEU A 152 -3.65 10.90 -6.75
N ASP A 153 -3.97 11.03 -8.05
CA ASP A 153 -4.70 10.00 -8.80
C ASP A 153 -3.89 8.70 -8.95
N ALA A 154 -2.58 8.83 -9.09
CA ALA A 154 -1.67 7.67 -9.12
C ALA A 154 -1.67 6.87 -7.80
N ALA A 155 -2.04 7.48 -6.67
CA ALA A 155 -2.13 6.81 -5.37
C ALA A 155 -3.49 6.12 -5.12
N VAL A 156 -4.50 6.31 -5.99
CA VAL A 156 -5.86 5.77 -5.80
C VAL A 156 -6.03 4.41 -6.48
N LYS A 157 -5.75 3.35 -5.73
CA LYS A 157 -5.73 1.94 -6.23
C LYS A 157 -7.13 1.38 -6.52
N TYR A 158 -8.15 1.79 -5.75
CA TYR A 158 -9.54 1.32 -5.85
C TYR A 158 -10.49 2.53 -5.95
N PRO A 159 -10.63 3.14 -7.13
CA PRO A 159 -11.31 4.42 -7.32
C PRO A 159 -12.83 4.35 -7.22
N TRP A 160 -13.34 3.91 -6.05
CA TRP A 160 -14.75 3.79 -5.70
C TRP A 160 -14.96 3.82 -4.19
N THR A 161 -16.20 4.05 -3.76
CA THR A 161 -16.63 3.95 -2.36
C THR A 161 -16.93 2.51 -1.96
N LEU A 162 -17.07 2.24 -0.65
CA LEU A 162 -17.50 0.92 -0.17
C LEU A 162 -18.86 0.50 -0.78
N ALA A 163 -19.81 1.44 -0.92
CA ALA A 163 -21.14 1.16 -1.49
C ALA A 163 -21.06 0.71 -2.97
N GLU A 164 -20.06 1.21 -3.71
CA GLU A 164 -19.85 0.88 -5.12
C GLU A 164 -18.96 -0.36 -5.28
N ALA A 165 -18.24 -0.78 -4.24
CA ALA A 165 -17.23 -1.84 -4.31
C ALA A 165 -17.81 -3.16 -4.88
N ALA A 166 -19.03 -3.53 -4.55
CA ALA A 166 -19.68 -4.75 -5.04
C ALA A 166 -19.90 -4.78 -6.56
N ALA A 167 -19.91 -3.62 -7.23
CA ALA A 167 -20.04 -3.51 -8.69
C ALA A 167 -18.70 -3.78 -9.42
N HIS A 168 -17.58 -3.87 -8.69
CA HIS A 168 -16.25 -4.01 -9.26
C HIS A 168 -15.63 -5.36 -8.89
N PRO A 169 -15.01 -6.11 -9.85
CA PRO A 169 -14.48 -7.45 -9.59
C PRO A 169 -13.47 -7.53 -8.44
N LYS A 170 -12.64 -6.49 -8.25
CA LYS A 170 -11.71 -6.41 -7.10
C LYS A 170 -12.43 -6.05 -5.80
N GLY A 171 -13.42 -5.15 -5.84
CA GLY A 171 -14.22 -4.75 -4.69
C GLY A 171 -15.18 -5.86 -4.22
N GLU A 172 -15.81 -6.57 -5.17
CA GLU A 172 -16.68 -7.71 -4.87
C GLU A 172 -15.95 -8.81 -4.07
N ARG A 173 -14.71 -9.12 -4.45
CA ARG A 173 -13.92 -10.18 -3.82
C ARG A 173 -13.30 -9.80 -2.48
N SER A 174 -12.91 -8.54 -2.30
CA SER A 174 -12.09 -8.11 -1.16
C SER A 174 -12.66 -6.94 -0.39
N ALA A 175 -13.81 -6.38 -0.79
CA ALA A 175 -14.40 -5.16 -0.24
C ALA A 175 -13.43 -3.95 -0.22
N LYS A 176 -12.39 -3.95 -1.07
CA LYS A 176 -11.40 -2.87 -1.15
C LYS A 176 -11.98 -1.64 -1.82
N PHE A 177 -11.70 -0.46 -1.26
CA PHE A 177 -12.15 0.85 -1.77
C PHE A 177 -11.15 1.94 -1.36
N CYS A 178 -11.20 3.12 -2.01
CA CYS A 178 -10.31 4.24 -1.70
C CYS A 178 -11.05 5.53 -1.33
N VAL A 179 -12.38 5.54 -1.26
CA VAL A 179 -13.13 6.79 -1.09
C VAL A 179 -14.13 6.65 0.05
N TYR A 180 -13.95 7.44 1.12
CA TYR A 180 -14.99 7.59 2.13
C TYR A 180 -16.11 8.53 1.65
N PRO A 181 -17.34 8.44 2.22
CA PRO A 181 -18.43 9.34 1.86
C PRO A 181 -18.07 10.83 2.00
N ASP A 182 -17.29 11.21 3.00
CA ASP A 182 -16.87 12.60 3.26
C ASP A 182 -15.74 13.08 2.34
N ASP A 183 -15.11 12.20 1.55
CA ASP A 183 -14.00 12.51 0.65
C ASP A 183 -14.44 12.49 -0.83
N THR A 184 -15.76 12.38 -1.09
CA THR A 184 -16.31 12.33 -2.46
C THR A 184 -16.08 13.59 -3.28
N ASP A 185 -16.04 14.77 -2.64
CA ASP A 185 -15.82 16.05 -3.35
C ASP A 185 -14.40 16.12 -3.94
N VAL A 186 -13.40 15.79 -3.15
CA VAL A 186 -12.00 15.74 -3.63
C VAL A 186 -11.81 14.63 -4.66
N PHE A 187 -12.48 13.49 -4.49
CA PHE A 187 -12.45 12.41 -5.47
C PHE A 187 -13.11 12.84 -6.80
N ALA A 188 -14.24 13.52 -6.78
CA ALA A 188 -14.89 14.04 -7.97
C ALA A 188 -13.99 15.07 -8.68
N TRP A 189 -13.32 15.96 -7.93
CA TRP A 189 -12.31 16.85 -8.50
C TRP A 189 -11.15 16.08 -9.11
N LEU A 190 -10.66 15.05 -8.42
CA LEU A 190 -9.54 14.22 -8.87
C LEU A 190 -9.83 13.56 -10.21
N LYS A 191 -11.03 13.00 -10.37
CA LYS A 191 -11.47 12.25 -11.55
C LYS A 191 -12.08 13.12 -12.67
N GLN A 192 -12.07 14.44 -12.52
CA GLN A 192 -12.39 15.33 -13.64
C GLN A 192 -11.57 14.96 -14.87
N HIS A 193 -12.17 14.78 -16.02
CA HIS A 193 -11.53 14.39 -17.28
C HIS A 193 -10.96 12.96 -17.33
N ALA A 194 -11.14 12.13 -16.31
CA ALA A 194 -10.88 10.71 -16.46
C ALA A 194 -11.88 10.12 -17.48
N PRO A 195 -11.45 9.19 -18.35
CA PRO A 195 -12.35 8.55 -19.31
C PRO A 195 -13.50 7.80 -18.63
N ASP A 196 -13.22 7.26 -17.45
CA ASP A 196 -14.11 6.60 -16.52
C ASP A 196 -13.59 6.86 -15.09
N THR A 197 -14.47 7.14 -14.13
CA THR A 197 -14.10 7.44 -12.75
C THR A 197 -13.39 6.26 -12.07
N THR A 198 -13.67 5.03 -12.52
CA THR A 198 -13.08 3.80 -11.99
C THR A 198 -11.77 3.40 -12.67
N ARG A 199 -11.42 4.08 -13.79
CA ARG A 199 -10.16 3.80 -14.49
C ARG A 199 -8.97 4.34 -13.71
N ARG A 200 -7.92 3.52 -13.62
CA ARG A 200 -6.64 3.86 -13.00
C ARG A 200 -5.68 4.38 -14.05
N PRO A 201 -4.93 5.45 -13.77
CA PRO A 201 -3.85 5.88 -14.67
C PRO A 201 -2.71 4.84 -14.68
N VAL A 202 -1.86 4.89 -15.71
CA VAL A 202 -0.71 3.96 -15.85
C VAL A 202 0.19 4.00 -14.63
N GLU A 203 0.44 5.18 -14.06
CA GLU A 203 1.28 5.36 -12.87
C GLU A 203 0.73 4.60 -11.66
N CYS A 204 -0.60 4.55 -11.49
CA CYS A 204 -1.24 3.75 -10.44
C CYS A 204 -1.09 2.25 -10.69
N GLN A 205 -1.17 1.82 -11.94
CA GLN A 205 -0.99 0.41 -12.32
C GLN A 205 0.47 -0.03 -12.09
N VAL A 206 1.43 0.86 -12.37
CA VAL A 206 2.85 0.63 -12.08
C VAL A 206 3.09 0.52 -10.57
N MET A 207 2.50 1.40 -9.77
CA MET A 207 2.58 1.33 -8.30
C MET A 207 2.01 -0.01 -7.78
N ASP A 208 0.81 -0.40 -8.23
CA ASP A 208 0.13 -1.65 -7.83
C ASP A 208 0.98 -2.90 -8.14
N LEU A 209 1.59 -2.94 -9.34
CA LEU A 209 2.49 -4.03 -9.70
C LEU A 209 3.81 -4.00 -8.91
N SER A 210 4.34 -2.82 -8.65
CA SER A 210 5.60 -2.67 -7.90
C SER A 210 5.46 -3.14 -6.46
N ASP A 211 4.30 -2.88 -5.84
CA ASP A 211 3.91 -3.43 -4.55
C ASP A 211 3.82 -4.97 -4.62
N ASP A 212 3.14 -5.52 -5.62
CA ASP A 212 3.05 -6.97 -5.83
C ASP A 212 4.41 -7.65 -6.02
N ILE A 213 5.32 -7.04 -6.78
CA ILE A 213 6.70 -7.55 -6.97
C ILE A 213 7.48 -7.46 -5.67
N ALA A 214 7.49 -6.29 -5.01
CA ALA A 214 8.22 -6.08 -3.77
C ALA A 214 7.74 -7.06 -2.69
N TYR A 215 6.43 -7.13 -2.47
CA TYR A 215 5.83 -8.03 -1.49
C TYR A 215 6.23 -9.50 -1.75
N SER A 216 6.06 -9.99 -2.98
CA SER A 216 6.33 -11.39 -3.30
C SER A 216 7.80 -11.78 -3.17
N VAL A 217 8.72 -10.92 -3.61
CA VAL A 217 10.15 -11.21 -3.62
C VAL A 217 10.77 -11.02 -2.24
N HIS A 218 10.42 -9.92 -1.56
CA HIS A 218 11.02 -9.59 -0.28
C HIS A 218 10.51 -10.47 0.86
N ASP A 219 9.26 -10.93 0.81
CA ASP A 219 8.74 -11.85 1.82
C ASP A 219 9.45 -13.20 1.77
N VAL A 220 9.76 -13.70 0.56
CA VAL A 220 10.58 -14.91 0.40
C VAL A 220 12.02 -14.66 0.87
N GLU A 221 12.60 -13.51 0.56
CA GLU A 221 13.92 -13.12 1.05
C GLU A 221 13.98 -13.08 2.58
N ASP A 222 13.00 -12.44 3.21
CA ASP A 222 12.92 -12.31 4.67
C ASP A 222 12.68 -13.67 5.33
N ALA A 223 11.82 -14.51 4.75
CA ALA A 223 11.57 -15.86 5.25
C ALA A 223 12.86 -16.70 5.26
N ILE A 224 13.66 -16.62 4.21
CA ILE A 224 14.97 -17.30 4.15
C ILE A 224 15.96 -16.68 5.15
N ALA A 225 16.07 -15.35 5.18
CA ALA A 225 17.05 -14.64 6.02
C ALA A 225 16.80 -14.87 7.52
N THR A 226 15.54 -14.92 7.94
CA THR A 226 15.13 -15.19 9.32
C THR A 226 15.13 -16.68 9.70
N GLY A 227 15.35 -17.57 8.72
CA GLY A 227 15.34 -19.01 8.92
C GLY A 227 13.93 -19.60 9.09
N ALA A 228 12.89 -18.89 8.66
CA ALA A 228 11.52 -19.43 8.63
C ALA A 228 11.43 -20.65 7.71
N PHE A 229 12.20 -20.69 6.63
CA PHE A 229 12.47 -21.90 5.85
C PHE A 229 13.84 -21.87 5.18
N ASN A 230 14.35 -23.05 4.81
CA ASN A 230 15.56 -23.16 3.98
C ASN A 230 15.15 -23.47 2.53
N PRO A 231 15.72 -22.78 1.51
CA PRO A 231 15.35 -22.99 0.10
C PRO A 231 15.43 -24.45 -0.38
N GLY A 232 16.24 -25.29 0.27
CA GLY A 232 16.31 -26.73 0.00
C GLY A 232 14.99 -27.47 0.22
N GLU A 233 14.13 -26.98 1.12
CA GLU A 233 12.82 -27.56 1.43
C GLU A 233 11.85 -27.49 0.24
N LEU A 234 12.03 -26.51 -0.67
CA LEU A 234 11.25 -26.44 -1.91
C LEU A 234 11.43 -27.65 -2.85
N HIS A 235 12.44 -28.49 -2.60
CA HIS A 235 12.71 -29.71 -3.36
C HIS A 235 12.17 -30.98 -2.69
N GLU A 236 11.57 -30.85 -1.51
CA GLU A 236 10.97 -31.98 -0.83
C GLU A 236 9.65 -32.40 -1.48
N ASN A 237 9.36 -33.70 -1.44
CA ASN A 237 8.16 -34.24 -2.07
C ASN A 237 6.88 -33.65 -1.45
N GLY A 238 6.02 -33.10 -2.28
CA GLY A 238 4.71 -32.57 -1.89
C GLY A 238 4.71 -31.12 -1.40
N VAL A 239 5.88 -30.51 -1.14
CA VAL A 239 5.95 -29.10 -0.68
C VAL A 239 5.36 -28.15 -1.71
N ILE A 240 5.68 -28.33 -2.99
CA ILE A 240 5.14 -27.47 -4.05
C ILE A 240 3.62 -27.62 -4.19
N ASP A 241 3.09 -28.83 -4.06
CA ASP A 241 1.64 -29.05 -4.09
C ASP A 241 0.96 -28.32 -2.91
N ALA A 242 1.55 -28.36 -1.71
CA ALA A 242 1.06 -27.63 -0.54
C ALA A 242 1.13 -26.10 -0.75
N VAL A 243 2.27 -25.57 -1.24
CA VAL A 243 2.43 -24.15 -1.59
C VAL A 243 1.37 -23.69 -2.59
N VAL A 244 1.07 -24.53 -3.61
CA VAL A 244 0.05 -24.23 -4.61
C VAL A 244 -1.36 -24.24 -4.00
N GLU A 245 -1.65 -25.17 -3.11
CA GLU A 245 -2.92 -25.22 -2.38
C GLU A 245 -3.12 -23.97 -1.51
N ASP A 246 -2.11 -23.59 -0.72
CA ASP A 246 -2.12 -22.39 0.12
C ASP A 246 -2.25 -21.11 -0.72
N ALA A 247 -1.51 -21.01 -1.82
CA ALA A 247 -1.62 -19.87 -2.74
C ALA A 247 -3.05 -19.72 -3.29
N ARG A 248 -3.70 -20.83 -3.67
CA ARG A 248 -5.08 -20.82 -4.17
C ARG A 248 -6.12 -20.55 -3.08
N ALA A 249 -5.89 -21.08 -1.89
CA ALA A 249 -6.75 -20.80 -0.74
C ALA A 249 -6.73 -19.31 -0.37
N TRP A 250 -5.56 -18.68 -0.43
CA TRP A 250 -5.36 -17.29 -0.01
C TRP A 250 -5.68 -16.27 -1.11
N TYR A 251 -5.20 -16.49 -2.35
CA TYR A 251 -5.33 -15.54 -3.47
C TYR A 251 -6.50 -15.87 -4.42
N GLY A 252 -7.18 -16.98 -4.19
CA GLY A 252 -8.42 -17.35 -4.84
C GLY A 252 -8.29 -18.50 -5.86
N PRO A 253 -9.40 -19.19 -6.11
CA PRO A 253 -9.44 -20.39 -6.95
C PRO A 253 -9.25 -20.13 -8.45
N GLN A 254 -9.25 -18.85 -8.88
CA GLN A 254 -9.00 -18.47 -10.28
C GLN A 254 -7.59 -18.78 -10.76
N TRP A 255 -6.64 -19.01 -9.83
CA TRP A 255 -5.29 -19.43 -10.18
C TRP A 255 -5.26 -20.92 -10.46
N ASP A 256 -4.92 -21.26 -11.69
CA ASP A 256 -4.83 -22.65 -12.16
C ASP A 256 -3.65 -23.35 -11.48
N ALA A 257 -3.90 -24.53 -10.89
CA ALA A 257 -2.88 -25.27 -10.13
C ALA A 257 -1.72 -25.74 -11.02
N ASP A 258 -2.03 -26.27 -12.23
CA ASP A 258 -0.99 -26.78 -13.13
C ASP A 258 -0.09 -25.63 -13.62
N LYS A 259 -0.66 -24.46 -13.89
CA LYS A 259 0.11 -23.27 -14.28
C LYS A 259 0.97 -22.73 -13.13
N LEU A 260 0.55 -22.86 -11.87
CA LEU A 260 1.38 -22.51 -10.70
C LEU A 260 2.56 -23.48 -10.57
N VAL A 261 2.33 -24.78 -10.74
CA VAL A 261 3.41 -25.79 -10.76
C VAL A 261 4.38 -25.50 -11.91
N ASP A 262 3.87 -25.19 -13.11
CA ASP A 262 4.70 -24.83 -14.26
C ASP A 262 5.52 -23.53 -13.98
N ALA A 263 4.94 -22.55 -13.31
CA ALA A 263 5.63 -21.32 -12.92
C ALA A 263 6.79 -21.62 -11.97
N PHE A 264 6.55 -22.43 -10.94
CA PHE A 264 7.63 -22.89 -10.05
C PHE A 264 8.72 -23.64 -10.84
N ALA A 265 8.33 -24.57 -11.70
CA ALA A 265 9.29 -25.32 -12.52
C ALA A 265 10.11 -24.41 -13.47
N ARG A 266 9.55 -23.32 -13.97
CA ARG A 266 10.32 -22.31 -14.75
C ARG A 266 11.36 -21.60 -13.88
N MET A 267 10.98 -21.17 -12.67
CA MET A 267 11.91 -20.53 -11.73
C MET A 267 13.03 -21.50 -11.31
N HIS A 268 12.66 -22.75 -11.01
CA HIS A 268 13.64 -23.78 -10.66
C HIS A 268 14.66 -24.05 -11.78
N ARG A 269 14.21 -24.21 -13.02
CA ARG A 269 15.11 -24.39 -14.20
C ARG A 269 16.10 -23.24 -14.43
N ARG A 270 15.84 -22.08 -13.86
CA ARG A 270 16.69 -20.88 -13.95
C ARG A 270 17.60 -20.71 -12.75
N ASP A 271 17.69 -21.70 -11.87
CA ASP A 271 18.44 -21.62 -10.61
C ASP A 271 18.09 -20.34 -9.80
N THR A 272 16.79 -19.96 -9.80
CA THR A 272 16.33 -18.73 -9.17
C THR A 272 16.59 -18.73 -7.67
N PHE A 273 16.37 -19.88 -7.01
CA PHE A 273 16.54 -19.99 -5.56
C PHE A 273 17.96 -20.45 -5.21
N PRO A 274 18.61 -19.90 -4.15
CA PRO A 274 19.81 -20.48 -3.61
C PRO A 274 19.55 -21.90 -3.11
N GLY A 275 20.48 -22.82 -3.33
CA GLY A 275 20.29 -24.23 -2.91
C GLY A 275 20.27 -24.43 -1.41
N TYR A 276 20.86 -23.53 -0.62
CA TYR A 276 20.95 -23.58 0.83
C TYR A 276 21.29 -22.20 1.41
N PHE A 277 20.80 -21.92 2.62
CA PHE A 277 21.11 -20.70 3.35
C PHE A 277 21.65 -21.04 4.76
N ASP A 278 22.86 -20.58 5.06
CA ASP A 278 23.56 -20.80 6.33
C ASP A 278 23.99 -19.49 7.03
N GLY A 279 23.48 -18.36 6.56
CA GLY A 279 23.83 -17.03 7.07
C GLY A 279 25.26 -16.58 6.71
N SER A 280 26.03 -17.37 5.96
CA SER A 280 27.37 -16.99 5.52
C SER A 280 27.32 -15.80 4.54
N ARG A 281 28.43 -15.06 4.44
CA ARG A 281 28.54 -13.96 3.48
C ARG A 281 28.25 -14.43 2.04
N ARG A 282 28.57 -15.66 1.69
CA ARG A 282 28.27 -16.24 0.38
C ARG A 282 26.79 -16.49 0.20
N ALA A 283 26.11 -17.04 1.21
CA ALA A 283 24.67 -17.29 1.18
C ALA A 283 23.89 -15.97 1.14
N LEU A 284 24.28 -14.97 1.93
CA LEU A 284 23.71 -13.62 1.87
C LEU A 284 23.84 -12.98 0.49
N ALA A 285 25.03 -13.11 -0.15
CA ALA A 285 25.22 -12.58 -1.50
C ALA A 285 24.34 -13.30 -2.53
N ALA A 286 24.19 -14.63 -2.42
CA ALA A 286 23.31 -15.40 -3.29
C ALA A 286 21.84 -14.99 -3.12
N LEU A 287 21.40 -14.77 -1.89
CA LEU A 287 20.04 -14.31 -1.58
C LEU A 287 19.77 -12.92 -2.17
N LYS A 288 20.70 -11.96 -2.04
CA LYS A 288 20.58 -10.62 -2.65
C LYS A 288 20.57 -10.66 -4.17
N ASN A 289 21.32 -11.59 -4.78
CA ASN A 289 21.28 -11.79 -6.23
C ASN A 289 19.93 -12.36 -6.67
N MET A 290 19.35 -13.32 -5.95
CA MET A 290 18.00 -13.83 -6.19
C MET A 290 16.97 -12.66 -6.24
N THR A 291 16.99 -11.80 -5.23
CA THR A 291 16.09 -10.63 -5.14
C THR A 291 16.25 -9.73 -6.36
N SER A 292 17.51 -9.37 -6.70
CA SER A 292 17.79 -8.49 -7.84
C SER A 292 17.37 -9.10 -9.17
N ASP A 293 17.62 -10.40 -9.37
CA ASP A 293 17.30 -11.11 -10.61
C ASP A 293 15.79 -11.24 -10.80
N LEU A 294 15.04 -11.55 -9.73
CA LEU A 294 13.58 -11.64 -9.76
C LEU A 294 12.95 -10.29 -10.10
N ILE A 295 13.34 -9.23 -9.39
CA ILE A 295 12.82 -7.87 -9.62
C ILE A 295 13.13 -7.44 -11.06
N GLY A 296 14.39 -7.58 -11.50
CA GLY A 296 14.81 -7.21 -12.85
C GLY A 296 14.05 -7.96 -13.93
N ARG A 297 13.81 -9.25 -13.73
CA ARG A 297 13.07 -10.10 -14.67
C ARG A 297 11.60 -9.72 -14.75
N PHE A 298 10.92 -9.52 -13.63
CA PHE A 298 9.51 -9.15 -13.61
C PHE A 298 9.30 -7.77 -14.23
N ALA A 299 10.10 -6.78 -13.82
CA ALA A 299 10.05 -5.44 -14.40
C ALA A 299 10.30 -5.45 -15.91
N GLY A 300 11.34 -6.15 -16.36
CA GLY A 300 11.69 -6.25 -17.78
C GLY A 300 10.63 -6.96 -18.61
N SER A 301 10.00 -8.03 -18.10
CA SER A 301 8.95 -8.74 -18.83
C SER A 301 7.72 -7.87 -19.07
N VAL A 302 7.34 -7.08 -18.07
CA VAL A 302 6.20 -6.16 -18.15
C VAL A 302 6.51 -4.97 -19.07
N GLU A 303 7.72 -4.40 -18.98
CA GLU A 303 8.17 -3.37 -19.90
C GLU A 303 8.07 -3.84 -21.35
N HIS A 304 8.66 -5.00 -21.69
CA HIS A 304 8.61 -5.54 -23.04
C HIS A 304 7.17 -5.75 -23.54
N ALA A 305 6.33 -6.43 -22.76
CA ALA A 305 4.95 -6.70 -23.14
C ALA A 305 4.14 -5.41 -23.34
N THR A 306 4.35 -4.42 -22.49
CA THR A 306 3.69 -3.13 -22.60
C THR A 306 4.17 -2.37 -23.83
N ARG A 307 5.48 -2.36 -24.10
CA ARG A 307 6.07 -1.73 -25.28
C ARG A 307 5.67 -2.43 -26.59
N ASP A 308 5.57 -3.74 -26.59
CA ASP A 308 5.07 -4.50 -27.75
C ASP A 308 3.63 -4.11 -28.09
N THR A 309 2.83 -3.74 -27.10
CA THR A 309 1.41 -3.36 -27.27
C THR A 309 1.25 -1.89 -27.68
N TYR A 310 1.98 -0.97 -27.03
CA TYR A 310 1.77 0.49 -27.15
C TYR A 310 2.90 1.23 -27.88
N GLY A 311 4.01 0.57 -28.22
CA GLY A 311 5.17 1.21 -28.84
C GLY A 311 6.05 1.96 -27.85
N ASN A 312 6.92 2.86 -28.39
CA ASN A 312 7.96 3.53 -27.60
C ASN A 312 7.57 4.94 -27.12
N GLU A 313 6.38 5.44 -27.49
CA GLU A 313 5.92 6.74 -27.00
C GLU A 313 5.69 6.72 -25.48
N PRO A 314 5.84 7.86 -24.79
CA PRO A 314 5.56 7.95 -23.35
C PRO A 314 4.13 7.49 -23.02
N LEU A 315 4.02 6.58 -22.07
CA LEU A 315 2.75 6.18 -21.50
C LEU A 315 2.53 6.96 -20.19
N THR A 316 1.49 7.80 -20.19
CA THR A 316 1.19 8.67 -19.05
C THR A 316 -0.31 8.74 -18.85
N ARG A 317 -0.74 8.88 -17.62
CA ARG A 317 -2.15 9.05 -17.25
C ARG A 317 -3.02 7.89 -17.79
N TYR A 318 -3.92 8.17 -18.72
CA TYR A 318 -4.92 7.23 -19.24
C TYR A 318 -4.67 6.81 -20.69
N ASN A 319 -3.49 7.09 -21.27
CA ASN A 319 -3.22 6.80 -22.68
C ASN A 319 -2.78 5.35 -22.94
N GLY A 320 -2.75 4.51 -21.93
CA GLY A 320 -2.48 3.07 -22.05
C GLY A 320 -2.78 2.32 -20.76
N ASP A 321 -2.53 1.04 -20.77
CA ASP A 321 -2.61 0.14 -19.62
C ASP A 321 -1.33 -0.69 -19.51
N LEU A 322 -0.98 -1.08 -18.31
CA LEU A 322 0.16 -1.95 -18.07
C LEU A 322 -0.18 -3.38 -18.53
N VAL A 323 0.68 -3.97 -19.36
CA VAL A 323 0.52 -5.35 -19.84
C VAL A 323 1.41 -6.27 -19.00
N ILE A 324 0.79 -7.08 -18.15
CA ILE A 324 1.48 -8.06 -17.33
C ILE A 324 1.36 -9.43 -17.99
N PRO A 325 2.47 -10.06 -18.44
CA PRO A 325 2.42 -11.40 -18.98
C PRO A 325 1.84 -12.41 -17.99
N GLU A 326 1.04 -13.34 -18.49
CA GLU A 326 0.42 -14.38 -17.66
C GLU A 326 1.48 -15.16 -16.86
N GLU A 327 2.58 -15.54 -17.50
CA GLU A 327 3.68 -16.26 -16.85
C GLU A 327 4.27 -15.49 -15.66
N THR A 328 4.46 -14.17 -15.79
CA THR A 328 4.95 -13.29 -14.72
C THR A 328 3.96 -13.24 -13.56
N SER A 329 2.66 -13.14 -13.86
CA SER A 329 1.62 -13.15 -12.83
C SER A 329 1.63 -14.44 -12.02
N TYR A 330 1.75 -15.61 -12.68
CA TYR A 330 1.82 -16.90 -12.02
C TYR A 330 3.10 -17.07 -11.18
N GLU A 331 4.26 -16.57 -11.64
CA GLU A 331 5.50 -16.61 -10.86
C GLU A 331 5.42 -15.73 -9.60
N ILE A 332 4.82 -14.54 -9.69
CA ILE A 332 4.57 -13.67 -8.53
C ILE A 332 3.65 -14.39 -7.51
N VAL A 333 2.59 -15.06 -7.98
CA VAL A 333 1.67 -15.77 -7.09
C VAL A 333 2.33 -16.99 -6.42
N VAL A 334 3.21 -17.69 -7.11
CA VAL A 334 4.01 -18.78 -6.51
C VAL A 334 4.89 -18.24 -5.38
N LEU A 335 5.59 -17.11 -5.59
CA LEU A 335 6.40 -16.50 -4.53
C LEU A 335 5.53 -16.10 -3.33
N LYS A 336 4.37 -15.50 -3.58
CA LYS A 336 3.38 -15.19 -2.52
C LYS A 336 2.90 -16.44 -1.80
N GLY A 337 2.69 -17.56 -2.51
CA GLY A 337 2.33 -18.86 -1.94
C GLY A 337 3.42 -19.43 -1.04
N ILE A 338 4.69 -19.32 -1.44
CA ILE A 338 5.83 -19.70 -0.61
C ILE A 338 5.84 -18.92 0.71
N ALA A 339 5.63 -17.59 0.65
CA ALA A 339 5.56 -16.76 1.85
C ALA A 339 4.37 -17.14 2.75
N VAL A 340 3.20 -17.43 2.17
CA VAL A 340 2.02 -17.90 2.93
C VAL A 340 2.32 -19.23 3.63
N HIS A 341 2.85 -20.19 2.89
CA HIS A 341 3.12 -21.55 3.39
C HIS A 341 4.11 -21.56 4.55
N PHE A 342 5.24 -20.84 4.43
CA PHE A 342 6.33 -20.92 5.41
C PHE A 342 6.28 -19.85 6.52
N VAL A 343 5.57 -18.74 6.31
CA VAL A 343 5.58 -17.59 7.24
C VAL A 343 4.24 -17.33 7.91
N MET A 344 3.13 -17.58 7.19
CA MET A 344 1.80 -17.20 7.64
C MET A 344 0.99 -18.35 8.25
N GLU A 345 1.61 -19.31 8.95
CA GLU A 345 0.87 -20.40 9.59
C GLU A 345 -0.27 -19.87 10.49
N PRO A 346 -1.51 -20.40 10.31
CA PRO A 346 -2.72 -19.81 10.91
C PRO A 346 -2.84 -19.93 12.43
N GLY A 347 -2.07 -20.76 13.10
CA GLY A 347 -2.37 -21.18 14.48
C GLY A 347 -1.66 -20.45 15.60
N GLU A 348 -0.41 -20.03 15.43
CA GLU A 348 0.41 -19.54 16.55
C GLU A 348 0.14 -18.06 16.89
N ARG A 349 -0.40 -17.27 15.98
CA ARG A 349 -0.62 -15.81 16.13
C ARG A 349 -2.04 -15.42 16.53
N GLU A 350 -3.01 -16.34 16.54
CA GLU A 350 -4.41 -16.03 16.87
C GLU A 350 -4.62 -15.30 18.22
N PRO A 351 -3.96 -15.69 19.33
CA PRO A 351 -4.13 -14.99 20.61
C PRO A 351 -3.62 -13.54 20.54
N MET A 352 -2.51 -13.29 19.85
CA MET A 352 -1.93 -11.97 19.67
C MET A 352 -2.84 -11.10 18.77
N HIS A 353 -3.39 -11.66 17.72
CA HIS A 353 -4.33 -10.97 16.83
C HIS A 353 -5.60 -10.51 17.54
N GLY A 354 -6.13 -11.33 18.47
CA GLY A 354 -7.27 -10.96 19.31
C GLY A 354 -6.95 -9.79 20.25
N GLU A 355 -5.76 -9.78 20.85
CA GLU A 355 -5.30 -8.69 21.71
C GLU A 355 -5.10 -7.38 20.92
N GLU A 356 -4.47 -7.43 19.76
CA GLU A 356 -4.29 -6.26 18.89
C GLU A 356 -5.61 -5.62 18.50
N GLN A 357 -6.60 -6.44 18.12
CA GLN A 357 -7.95 -5.96 17.79
C GLN A 357 -8.64 -5.34 19.02
N ARG A 358 -8.47 -5.94 20.20
CA ARG A 358 -9.01 -5.40 21.45
C ARG A 358 -8.41 -4.03 21.76
N ILE A 359 -7.09 -3.87 21.65
CA ILE A 359 -6.41 -2.59 21.86
C ILE A 359 -6.98 -1.50 20.96
N VAL A 360 -7.16 -1.79 19.67
CA VAL A 360 -7.74 -0.83 18.72
C VAL A 360 -9.17 -0.44 19.11
N LYS A 361 -10.01 -1.39 19.51
CA LYS A 361 -11.40 -1.15 19.94
C LYS A 361 -11.45 -0.31 21.21
N ASP A 362 -10.67 -0.70 22.22
CA ASP A 362 -10.60 0.01 23.52
C ASP A 362 -10.16 1.47 23.31
N LEU A 363 -9.19 1.74 22.44
CA LEU A 363 -8.73 3.10 22.15
C LEU A 363 -9.83 3.94 21.47
N VAL A 364 -10.57 3.39 20.52
CA VAL A 364 -11.73 4.11 19.92
C VAL A 364 -12.77 4.41 20.99
N ASP A 365 -13.08 3.46 21.87
CA ASP A 365 -14.04 3.66 22.97
C ASP A 365 -13.57 4.76 23.94
N VAL A 366 -12.28 4.82 24.27
CA VAL A 366 -11.70 5.91 25.09
C VAL A 366 -11.89 7.28 24.43
N PHE A 367 -11.68 7.39 23.12
CA PHE A 367 -11.90 8.66 22.42
C PHE A 367 -13.37 9.05 22.36
N MET A 368 -14.27 8.09 22.34
CA MET A 368 -15.73 8.31 22.29
C MET A 368 -16.38 8.44 23.68
N ALA A 369 -15.70 8.11 24.75
CA ALA A 369 -16.29 8.01 26.11
C ALA A 369 -17.00 9.27 26.58
N ASP A 370 -16.45 10.46 26.29
CA ASP A 370 -16.99 11.76 26.71
C ASP A 370 -17.84 12.46 25.63
N ASN A 371 -18.18 11.75 24.51
CA ASN A 371 -18.96 12.32 23.41
C ASN A 371 -20.25 13.03 23.93
N PRO A 372 -20.57 14.27 23.49
CA PRO A 372 -19.94 15.04 22.39
C PRO A 372 -18.68 15.84 22.76
N LYS A 373 -18.20 15.80 23.98
CA LYS A 373 -16.95 16.47 24.37
C LYS A 373 -15.75 15.68 23.84
N PRO A 374 -14.70 16.35 23.35
CA PRO A 374 -13.49 15.65 22.94
C PRO A 374 -12.81 15.01 24.17
N SER A 375 -12.35 13.76 24.03
CA SER A 375 -11.51 13.11 25.03
C SER A 375 -10.23 13.93 25.25
N SER A 376 -9.73 13.97 26.50
CA SER A 376 -8.45 14.61 26.82
C SER A 376 -7.24 13.91 26.16
N ALA A 377 -7.43 12.70 25.69
CA ALA A 377 -6.42 11.94 24.94
C ALA A 377 -6.44 12.23 23.42
N LEU A 378 -7.45 12.97 22.92
CA LEU A 378 -7.52 13.35 21.51
C LEU A 378 -6.41 14.38 21.20
N GLU A 379 -5.59 14.09 20.18
CA GLU A 379 -4.52 14.99 19.78
C GLU A 379 -5.06 16.29 19.17
N ASN A 380 -4.32 17.39 19.39
CA ASN A 380 -4.76 18.72 18.96
C ASN A 380 -5.05 18.81 17.45
N VAL A 381 -4.38 18.02 16.64
CA VAL A 381 -4.59 17.99 15.17
C VAL A 381 -5.97 17.50 14.76
N PHE A 382 -6.64 16.73 15.61
CA PHE A 382 -7.99 16.20 15.39
C PHE A 382 -9.09 17.00 16.08
N LEU A 383 -8.74 17.97 16.95
CA LEU A 383 -9.72 18.72 17.74
C LEU A 383 -10.67 19.59 16.91
N ASP A 384 -10.19 20.16 15.82
CA ASP A 384 -11.01 21.02 14.98
C ASP A 384 -12.02 20.16 14.19
N ASP A 385 -11.62 19.04 13.63
CA ASP A 385 -12.54 18.07 12.98
C ASP A 385 -13.57 17.53 13.99
N TRP A 386 -13.17 17.27 15.23
CA TRP A 386 -14.11 16.84 16.28
C TRP A 386 -15.15 17.91 16.63
N ARG A 387 -14.75 19.17 16.73
CA ARG A 387 -15.63 20.31 17.04
C ARG A 387 -16.59 20.62 15.90
N GLU A 388 -16.17 20.45 14.67
CA GLU A 388 -16.95 20.64 13.46
C GLU A 388 -17.95 19.49 13.21
N ALA A 389 -17.68 18.31 13.76
CA ALA A 389 -18.52 17.13 13.62
C ALA A 389 -19.94 17.37 14.17
N GLY A 390 -20.94 17.27 13.29
CA GLY A 390 -22.37 17.50 13.59
C GLY A 390 -23.09 16.26 14.15
N SER A 391 -22.48 15.07 14.03
CA SER A 391 -23.07 13.79 14.42
C SER A 391 -22.08 12.89 15.17
N ASP A 392 -22.62 11.87 15.86
CA ASP A 392 -21.78 10.86 16.53
C ASP A 392 -20.99 10.02 15.52
N GLY A 393 -21.54 9.79 14.31
CA GLY A 393 -20.84 9.10 13.24
C GLY A 393 -19.62 9.86 12.73
N GLU A 394 -19.71 11.18 12.60
CA GLU A 394 -18.57 12.03 12.23
C GLU A 394 -17.51 12.08 13.33
N ARG A 395 -17.91 12.15 14.62
CA ARG A 395 -16.96 12.07 15.74
C ARG A 395 -16.28 10.70 15.82
N LEU A 396 -17.04 9.63 15.56
CA LEU A 396 -16.48 8.29 15.46
C LEU A 396 -15.43 8.20 14.34
N ARG A 397 -15.66 8.85 13.19
CA ARG A 397 -14.66 8.94 12.11
C ARG A 397 -13.38 9.63 12.60
N VAL A 398 -13.49 10.72 13.36
CA VAL A 398 -12.31 11.41 13.91
C VAL A 398 -11.56 10.53 14.91
N ALA A 399 -12.25 9.78 15.78
CA ALA A 399 -11.62 8.83 16.68
C ALA A 399 -10.87 7.72 15.92
N ILE A 400 -11.48 7.18 14.86
CA ILE A 400 -10.87 6.20 13.97
C ILE A 400 -9.64 6.79 13.25
N ASP A 401 -9.73 8.03 12.76
CA ASP A 401 -8.62 8.74 12.09
C ASP A 401 -7.41 8.87 13.03
N GLN A 402 -7.64 9.18 14.30
CA GLN A 402 -6.56 9.23 15.28
C GLN A 402 -5.95 7.86 15.54
N VAL A 403 -6.76 6.82 15.79
CA VAL A 403 -6.23 5.46 16.01
C VAL A 403 -5.46 4.98 14.79
N ALA A 404 -5.99 5.17 13.58
CA ALA A 404 -5.32 4.78 12.33
C ALA A 404 -3.99 5.52 12.12
N SER A 405 -3.86 6.72 12.67
CA SER A 405 -2.63 7.52 12.59
C SER A 405 -1.56 7.09 13.59
N MET A 406 -1.85 6.22 14.54
CA MET A 406 -0.86 5.72 15.52
C MET A 406 0.13 4.74 14.90
N THR A 407 1.27 4.59 15.55
CA THR A 407 2.18 3.46 15.36
C THR A 407 1.80 2.32 16.31
N ASP A 408 2.31 1.12 16.08
CA ASP A 408 2.07 -0.03 16.97
C ASP A 408 2.50 0.29 18.41
N THR A 409 3.70 0.84 18.56
CA THR A 409 4.24 1.24 19.87
C THR A 409 3.40 2.32 20.55
N SER A 410 2.92 3.33 19.79
CA SER A 410 2.11 4.40 20.39
C SER A 410 0.72 3.91 20.79
N ALA A 411 0.12 2.98 20.03
CA ALA A 411 -1.14 2.35 20.38
C ALA A 411 -1.02 1.52 21.66
N LEU A 412 -0.01 0.67 21.76
CA LEU A 412 0.29 -0.11 22.98
C LEU A 412 0.51 0.80 24.21
N THR A 413 1.33 1.84 24.04
CA THR A 413 1.65 2.77 25.14
C THR A 413 0.40 3.51 25.60
N LEU A 414 -0.38 4.05 24.66
CA LEU A 414 -1.58 4.80 25.01
C LEU A 414 -2.63 3.90 25.66
N HIS A 415 -2.84 2.69 25.13
CA HIS A 415 -3.75 1.71 25.71
C HIS A 415 -3.35 1.39 27.17
N SER A 416 -2.08 1.12 27.44
CA SER A 416 -1.60 0.81 28.81
C SER A 416 -1.76 1.97 29.80
N LEU A 417 -1.92 3.22 29.31
CA LEU A 417 -2.11 4.40 30.17
C LEU A 417 -3.60 4.71 30.44
N LEU A 418 -4.49 4.32 29.55
CA LEU A 418 -5.89 4.74 29.55
C LEU A 418 -6.89 3.62 29.82
N CYS A 419 -6.51 2.36 29.57
CA CYS A 419 -7.31 1.16 29.74
C CYS A 419 -6.68 0.20 30.76
#